data_eb0ff0f5613d1b858aa8494f65bf5dcb
#
_entry.id   eb0ff0f5613d1b858aa8494f65bf5dcb
#
_cell.length_a   1.000
_cell.length_b   1.000
_cell.length_c   1.000
_cell.angle_alpha   90.00
_cell.angle_beta   90.00
_cell.angle_gamma   90.00
#
_symmetry.space_group_name_H-M   'P 1'
#
loop_
_entity.id
_entity.type
_entity.pdbx_description
1 polymer ?
#
loop_
_entity_poly.entity_id
_entity_poly.type
_entity_poly.pdbx_seq_one_letter_code
_entity_poly.pdbx_strand_id
1 'polypeptide(L)'
;NAVPDAATVLLRCDASRCPAAERITVTATDEGTRIDAVGVGGHASHAEGTVNAIGVLADYLLEHDLVTPEERDYLTVVSLLCRDHLGRSLGVDCDDGIFPPLSIIGGRMRMEDGVMKQSFDSRYPTNITGTQLAEKLAAVAHRYGVEVTDVSESVPFYIEADKPEIQACLNAYNDIRGLNGKPFTMGGGTYARHFQNAISFGTEIPAEPLPDFVGKIHTADEGIGIERLKMS
;
A
#
# COMPACT_ATOMS: atom_id res chain seq x y z
N ASN A 1 5.52 -0.52 -3.76
CA ASN A 1 5.36 -0.17 -2.32
C ASN A 1 4.79 1.25 -2.10
N ALA A 2 4.21 1.88 -3.13
CA ALA A 2 3.61 3.21 -3.03
C ALA A 2 2.21 3.21 -3.63
N VAL A 3 1.30 3.99 -3.04
CA VAL A 3 -0.02 4.27 -3.60
C VAL A 3 0.17 5.21 -4.79
N PRO A 4 -0.32 4.86 -6.00
CA PRO A 4 -0.21 5.73 -7.17
C PRO A 4 -0.95 7.05 -6.98
N ASP A 5 -0.27 8.15 -7.25
CA ASP A 5 -0.81 9.52 -7.21
C ASP A 5 -1.23 10.06 -8.59
N ALA A 6 -0.91 9.33 -9.66
CA ALA A 6 -1.30 9.65 -11.03
C ALA A 6 -1.66 8.39 -11.81
N ALA A 7 -2.67 8.49 -12.67
CA ALA A 7 -3.04 7.47 -13.64
C ALA A 7 -3.54 8.13 -14.93
N THR A 8 -3.22 7.55 -16.08
CA THR A 8 -3.61 8.08 -17.38
C THR A 8 -4.13 6.98 -18.28
N VAL A 9 -5.16 7.27 -19.06
CA VAL A 9 -5.64 6.43 -20.16
C VAL A 9 -5.93 7.27 -21.40
N LEU A 10 -5.73 6.68 -22.57
CA LEU A 10 -6.16 7.23 -23.85
C LEU A 10 -7.32 6.40 -24.38
N LEU A 11 -8.50 7.01 -24.50
CA LEU A 11 -9.71 6.40 -25.02
C LEU A 11 -9.91 6.78 -26.49
N ARG A 12 -10.31 5.82 -27.31
CA ARG A 12 -10.68 6.04 -28.71
C ARG A 12 -12.13 6.53 -28.82
N CYS A 13 -12.44 7.65 -28.18
CA CYS A 13 -13.76 8.27 -28.21
C CYS A 13 -13.63 9.80 -28.27
N ASP A 14 -14.75 10.48 -28.59
CA ASP A 14 -14.85 11.93 -28.53
C ASP A 14 -14.92 12.41 -27.08
N ALA A 15 -14.27 13.55 -26.78
CA ALA A 15 -14.19 14.14 -25.45
C ALA A 15 -15.56 14.55 -24.87
N SER A 16 -16.57 14.78 -25.72
CA SER A 16 -17.96 15.06 -25.29
C SER A 16 -18.61 13.89 -24.55
N ARG A 17 -18.06 12.67 -24.66
CA ARG A 17 -18.50 11.50 -23.92
C ARG A 17 -17.90 11.42 -22.51
N CYS A 18 -16.94 12.26 -22.21
CA CYS A 18 -16.15 12.22 -20.97
C CYS A 18 -16.51 13.45 -20.12
N PRO A 19 -17.48 13.36 -19.20
CA PRO A 19 -17.88 14.51 -18.38
C PRO A 19 -16.81 14.91 -17.38
N ALA A 20 -16.84 16.17 -16.96
CA ALA A 20 -15.95 16.64 -15.90
C ALA A 20 -16.26 15.95 -14.57
N ALA A 21 -15.21 15.56 -13.83
CA ALA A 21 -15.34 14.97 -12.50
C ALA A 21 -14.20 15.42 -11.59
N GLU A 22 -14.40 15.25 -10.28
CA GLU A 22 -13.36 15.56 -9.30
C GLU A 22 -12.12 14.68 -9.56
N ARG A 23 -10.93 15.25 -9.45
CA ARG A 23 -9.62 14.59 -9.68
C ARG A 23 -9.40 14.05 -11.09
N ILE A 24 -10.25 14.40 -12.06
CA ILE A 24 -10.16 13.97 -13.45
C ILE A 24 -9.93 15.18 -14.35
N THR A 25 -8.97 15.07 -15.25
CA THR A 25 -8.73 16.01 -16.35
C THR A 25 -8.95 15.30 -17.65
N VAL A 26 -9.81 15.88 -18.51
CA VAL A 26 -10.15 15.36 -19.84
C VAL A 26 -9.50 16.25 -20.89
N THR A 27 -8.74 15.68 -21.81
CA THR A 27 -8.05 16.40 -22.88
C THR A 27 -8.31 15.71 -24.21
N ALA A 28 -8.91 16.44 -25.18
CA ALA A 28 -9.02 15.97 -26.56
C ALA A 28 -7.62 15.95 -27.21
N THR A 29 -7.33 14.86 -27.95
CA THR A 29 -6.07 14.69 -28.70
C THR A 29 -6.38 14.21 -30.13
N ASP A 30 -5.39 14.20 -31.00
CA ASP A 30 -5.55 13.69 -32.37
C ASP A 30 -5.82 12.16 -32.41
N GLU A 31 -5.48 11.43 -31.33
CA GLU A 31 -5.64 9.97 -31.24
C GLU A 31 -6.89 9.56 -30.45
N GLY A 32 -7.64 10.52 -29.89
CA GLY A 32 -8.81 10.29 -29.06
C GLY A 32 -8.88 11.22 -27.86
N THR A 33 -9.37 10.71 -26.74
CA THR A 33 -9.51 11.46 -25.48
C THR A 33 -8.59 10.93 -24.42
N ARG A 34 -7.66 11.77 -23.96
CA ARG A 34 -6.81 11.48 -22.81
C ARG A 34 -7.52 11.84 -21.51
N ILE A 35 -7.51 10.92 -20.57
CA ILE A 35 -8.04 11.13 -19.23
C ILE A 35 -6.91 10.95 -18.22
N ASP A 36 -6.65 11.99 -17.43
CA ASP A 36 -5.67 11.99 -16.35
C ASP A 36 -6.40 12.03 -15.00
N ALA A 37 -6.11 11.06 -14.14
CA ALA A 37 -6.59 11.00 -12.77
C ALA A 37 -5.47 11.38 -11.80
N VAL A 38 -5.81 12.17 -10.78
CA VAL A 38 -4.90 12.61 -9.72
C VAL A 38 -5.34 12.04 -8.38
N GLY A 39 -4.41 11.38 -7.70
CA GLY A 39 -4.60 10.82 -6.36
C GLY A 39 -3.84 11.59 -5.28
N VAL A 40 -3.64 10.91 -4.15
CA VAL A 40 -2.77 11.33 -3.06
C VAL A 40 -1.85 10.15 -2.74
N GLY A 41 -0.60 10.25 -3.12
CA GLY A 41 0.40 9.21 -2.93
C GLY A 41 0.77 8.99 -1.46
N GLY A 42 1.38 7.83 -1.19
CA GLY A 42 1.91 7.47 0.12
C GLY A 42 2.54 6.08 0.12
N HIS A 43 3.19 5.73 1.22
CA HIS A 43 3.79 4.42 1.37
C HIS A 43 2.72 3.35 1.68
N ALA A 44 2.85 2.15 1.10
CA ALA A 44 1.88 1.05 1.27
C ALA A 44 1.59 0.66 2.73
N SER A 45 2.59 0.78 3.62
CA SER A 45 2.42 0.48 5.05
C SER A 45 1.74 1.60 5.85
N HIS A 46 1.55 2.78 5.25
CA HIS A 46 0.94 3.96 5.87
C HIS A 46 0.01 4.62 4.85
N ALA A 47 -0.95 3.85 4.35
CA ALA A 47 -1.87 4.28 3.28
C ALA A 47 -3.05 5.12 3.79
N GLU A 48 -3.13 5.42 5.08
CA GLU A 48 -4.17 6.29 5.64
C GLU A 48 -4.10 7.69 5.02
N GLY A 49 -5.24 8.21 4.60
CA GLY A 49 -5.34 9.53 3.94
C GLY A 49 -4.86 9.56 2.48
N THR A 50 -4.40 8.43 1.92
CA THR A 50 -4.07 8.33 0.50
C THR A 50 -5.30 8.15 -0.38
N VAL A 51 -5.16 8.51 -1.67
CA VAL A 51 -6.17 8.28 -2.71
C VAL A 51 -5.48 7.65 -3.91
N ASN A 52 -5.84 6.44 -4.25
CA ASN A 52 -5.24 5.72 -5.37
C ASN A 52 -5.77 6.25 -6.71
N ALA A 53 -4.91 6.89 -7.51
CA ALA A 53 -5.31 7.46 -8.80
C ALA A 53 -5.84 6.43 -9.80
N ILE A 54 -5.35 5.17 -9.73
CA ILE A 54 -5.87 4.07 -10.57
C ILE A 54 -7.30 3.75 -10.17
N GLY A 55 -7.62 3.75 -8.88
CA GLY A 55 -8.99 3.57 -8.40
C GLY A 55 -9.92 4.70 -8.84
N VAL A 56 -9.46 5.95 -8.73
CA VAL A 56 -10.20 7.12 -9.23
C VAL A 56 -10.51 6.99 -10.73
N LEU A 57 -9.52 6.58 -11.52
CA LEU A 57 -9.67 6.39 -12.95
C LEU A 57 -10.63 5.23 -13.27
N ALA A 58 -10.49 4.09 -12.58
CA ALA A 58 -11.36 2.94 -12.76
C ALA A 58 -12.83 3.26 -12.43
N ASP A 59 -13.07 3.91 -11.31
CA ASP A 59 -14.42 4.33 -10.90
C ASP A 59 -15.03 5.30 -11.92
N TYR A 60 -14.28 6.28 -12.40
CA TYR A 60 -14.70 7.21 -13.43
C TYR A 60 -15.10 6.51 -14.73
N LEU A 61 -14.26 5.58 -15.23
CA LEU A 61 -14.53 4.84 -16.46
C LEU A 61 -15.78 3.95 -16.35
N LEU A 62 -15.98 3.32 -15.19
CA LEU A 62 -17.13 2.47 -14.89
C LEU A 62 -18.43 3.28 -14.79
N GLU A 63 -18.40 4.41 -14.06
CA GLU A 63 -19.56 5.27 -13.82
C GLU A 63 -20.10 5.87 -15.13
N HIS A 64 -19.20 6.25 -16.04
CA HIS A 64 -19.57 6.91 -17.30
C HIS A 64 -19.70 5.97 -18.51
N ASP A 65 -19.68 4.65 -18.28
CA ASP A 65 -19.81 3.62 -19.33
C ASP A 65 -18.81 3.82 -20.49
N LEU A 66 -17.54 4.08 -20.13
CA LEU A 66 -16.44 4.35 -21.06
C LEU A 66 -15.58 3.11 -21.34
N VAL A 67 -16.09 1.93 -21.08
CA VAL A 67 -15.40 0.64 -21.13
C VAL A 67 -16.19 -0.39 -21.91
N THR A 68 -15.51 -1.40 -22.46
CA THR A 68 -16.15 -2.60 -23.01
C THR A 68 -16.66 -3.52 -21.88
N PRO A 69 -17.54 -4.49 -22.18
CA PRO A 69 -17.99 -5.46 -21.17
C PRO A 69 -16.84 -6.21 -20.50
N GLU A 70 -15.83 -6.62 -21.27
CA GLU A 70 -14.66 -7.34 -20.78
C GLU A 70 -13.77 -6.47 -19.87
N GLU A 71 -13.58 -5.20 -20.25
CA GLU A 71 -12.83 -4.23 -19.43
C GLU A 71 -13.59 -3.89 -18.15
N ARG A 72 -14.93 -3.88 -18.20
CA ARG A 72 -15.78 -3.59 -17.03
C ARG A 72 -15.52 -4.53 -15.89
N ASP A 73 -15.48 -5.83 -16.13
CA ASP A 73 -15.26 -6.85 -15.11
C ASP A 73 -13.88 -6.68 -14.46
N TYR A 74 -12.85 -6.48 -15.28
CA TYR A 74 -11.50 -6.24 -14.78
C TYR A 74 -11.41 -4.95 -13.97
N LEU A 75 -11.92 -3.84 -14.47
CA LEU A 75 -11.88 -2.55 -13.77
C LEU A 75 -12.74 -2.55 -12.50
N THR A 76 -13.77 -3.39 -12.42
CA THR A 76 -14.53 -3.59 -11.18
C THR A 76 -13.62 -4.21 -10.09
N VAL A 77 -12.81 -5.21 -10.42
CA VAL A 77 -11.82 -5.77 -9.47
C VAL A 77 -10.78 -4.73 -9.08
N VAL A 78 -10.29 -3.92 -10.03
CA VAL A 78 -9.35 -2.83 -9.76
C VAL A 78 -9.97 -1.78 -8.84
N SER A 79 -11.22 -1.37 -9.08
CA SER A 79 -11.96 -0.45 -8.20
C SER A 79 -12.06 -1.00 -6.78
N LEU A 80 -12.46 -2.26 -6.61
CA LEU A 80 -12.52 -2.91 -5.29
C LEU A 80 -11.16 -2.95 -4.59
N LEU A 81 -10.09 -3.25 -5.33
CA LEU A 81 -8.71 -3.29 -4.82
C LEU A 81 -8.21 -1.91 -4.35
N CYS A 82 -8.61 -0.83 -5.03
CA CYS A 82 -8.12 0.52 -4.77
C CYS A 82 -9.02 1.33 -3.83
N ARG A 83 -10.22 0.84 -3.50
CA ARG A 83 -11.26 1.58 -2.78
C ARG A 83 -10.92 1.84 -1.33
N ASP A 84 -10.34 0.85 -0.66
CA ASP A 84 -9.89 1.02 0.71
C ASP A 84 -8.64 0.18 0.99
N HIS A 85 -7.71 0.76 1.70
CA HIS A 85 -6.41 0.15 1.98
C HIS A 85 -6.45 -0.95 3.05
N LEU A 86 -7.58 -1.17 3.73
CA LEU A 86 -7.75 -2.23 4.74
C LEU A 86 -8.33 -3.52 4.14
N GLY A 87 -8.64 -3.54 2.85
CA GLY A 87 -9.17 -4.72 2.14
C GLY A 87 -10.60 -5.09 2.48
N ARG A 88 -11.38 -4.22 3.11
CA ARG A 88 -12.79 -4.47 3.47
C ARG A 88 -13.66 -4.66 2.24
N SER A 89 -13.44 -3.86 1.20
CA SER A 89 -14.13 -3.99 -0.09
C SER A 89 -13.90 -5.32 -0.77
N LEU A 90 -12.80 -6.00 -0.46
CA LEU A 90 -12.44 -7.34 -0.94
C LEU A 90 -12.82 -8.46 0.04
N GLY A 91 -13.25 -8.12 1.27
CA GLY A 91 -13.55 -9.08 2.32
C GLY A 91 -12.32 -9.83 2.85
N VAL A 92 -11.17 -9.17 2.86
CA VAL A 92 -9.88 -9.74 3.31
C VAL A 92 -9.31 -9.05 4.55
N ASP A 93 -10.01 -8.05 5.07
CA ASP A 93 -9.60 -7.33 6.27
C ASP A 93 -9.35 -8.27 7.46
N CYS A 94 -8.26 -8.06 8.17
CA CYS A 94 -7.92 -8.80 9.39
C CYS A 94 -6.98 -7.98 10.29
N ASP A 95 -7.03 -8.31 11.57
CA ASP A 95 -6.26 -7.68 12.64
C ASP A 95 -6.00 -8.74 13.73
N ASP A 96 -4.77 -8.84 14.24
CA ASP A 96 -4.40 -9.75 15.32
C ASP A 96 -4.11 -9.02 16.64
N GLY A 97 -4.20 -7.70 16.66
CA GLY A 97 -3.88 -6.86 17.81
C GLY A 97 -2.40 -6.79 18.18
N ILE A 98 -1.51 -7.40 17.38
CA ILE A 98 -0.05 -7.44 17.56
C ILE A 98 0.63 -6.62 16.47
N PHE A 99 0.29 -6.89 15.22
CA PHE A 99 0.73 -6.13 14.06
C PHE A 99 -0.29 -5.06 13.67
N PRO A 100 0.11 -4.06 12.87
CA PRO A 100 -0.87 -3.21 12.20
C PRO A 100 -1.89 -4.07 11.43
N PRO A 101 -3.16 -3.65 11.35
CA PRO A 101 -4.15 -4.34 10.55
C PRO A 101 -3.69 -4.58 9.11
N LEU A 102 -4.27 -5.59 8.44
CA LEU A 102 -3.99 -5.82 7.02
C LEU A 102 -4.08 -4.51 6.25
N SER A 103 -3.07 -4.26 5.42
CA SER A 103 -3.15 -3.24 4.38
C SER A 103 -2.97 -3.87 3.00
N ILE A 104 -3.74 -3.41 2.02
CA ILE A 104 -3.63 -3.80 0.62
C ILE A 104 -3.78 -2.58 -0.27
N ILE A 105 -2.90 -2.42 -1.23
CA ILE A 105 -2.96 -1.32 -2.20
C ILE A 105 -2.82 -1.85 -3.62
N GLY A 106 -3.59 -1.29 -4.56
CA GLY A 106 -3.29 -1.39 -5.98
C GLY A 106 -2.05 -0.57 -6.30
N GLY A 107 -1.05 -1.19 -6.90
CA GLY A 107 0.22 -0.56 -7.23
C GLY A 107 0.25 -0.03 -8.66
N ARG A 108 0.93 -0.74 -9.57
CA ARG A 108 1.08 -0.33 -10.97
C ARG A 108 0.07 -1.06 -11.85
N MET A 109 -0.60 -0.31 -12.71
CA MET A 109 -1.44 -0.86 -13.79
C MET A 109 -0.82 -0.59 -15.15
N ARG A 110 -0.89 -1.54 -16.06
CA ARG A 110 -0.43 -1.39 -17.43
C ARG A 110 -1.10 -2.39 -18.38
N MET A 111 -1.06 -2.06 -19.67
CA MET A 111 -1.39 -2.97 -20.76
C MET A 111 -0.11 -3.64 -21.26
N GLU A 112 -0.05 -4.96 -21.23
CA GLU A 112 1.05 -5.76 -21.79
C GLU A 112 0.46 -6.79 -22.75
N ASP A 113 0.90 -6.76 -24.00
CA ASP A 113 0.45 -7.68 -25.07
C ASP A 113 -1.08 -7.76 -25.22
N GLY A 114 -1.78 -6.62 -25.03
CA GLY A 114 -3.23 -6.55 -25.08
C GLY A 114 -3.96 -7.02 -23.81
N VAL A 115 -3.23 -7.36 -22.76
CA VAL A 115 -3.78 -7.80 -21.47
C VAL A 115 -3.53 -6.72 -20.41
N MET A 116 -4.59 -6.33 -19.71
CA MET A 116 -4.48 -5.44 -18.55
C MET A 116 -3.90 -6.20 -17.36
N LYS A 117 -2.88 -5.63 -16.73
CA LYS A 117 -2.23 -6.17 -15.54
C LYS A 117 -2.16 -5.13 -14.43
N GLN A 118 -2.58 -5.52 -13.24
CA GLN A 118 -2.55 -4.72 -12.02
C GLN A 118 -1.70 -5.42 -10.98
N SER A 119 -0.64 -4.77 -10.50
CA SER A 119 0.08 -5.24 -9.33
C SER A 119 -0.60 -4.78 -8.04
N PHE A 120 -0.40 -5.53 -6.97
CA PHE A 120 -0.80 -5.10 -5.62
C PHE A 120 0.30 -5.44 -4.60
N ASP A 121 0.31 -4.71 -3.51
CA ASP A 121 1.16 -4.96 -2.33
C ASP A 121 0.23 -5.11 -1.13
N SER A 122 0.44 -6.17 -0.34
CA SER A 122 -0.31 -6.39 0.89
C SER A 122 0.63 -6.63 2.06
N ARG A 123 0.29 -6.05 3.21
CA ARG A 123 0.88 -6.30 4.51
C ARG A 123 -0.17 -6.94 5.38
N TYR A 124 0.13 -8.04 6.00
CA TYR A 124 -0.85 -8.82 6.75
C TYR A 124 -0.29 -9.29 8.09
N PRO A 125 -1.15 -9.37 9.12
CA PRO A 125 -0.78 -9.82 10.45
C PRO A 125 -0.60 -11.34 10.53
N THR A 126 -0.37 -11.87 11.74
CA THR A 126 -0.02 -13.29 11.93
C THR A 126 -1.20 -14.26 11.92
N ASN A 127 -2.43 -13.74 11.97
CA ASN A 127 -3.66 -14.56 12.01
C ASN A 127 -4.16 -14.98 10.61
N ILE A 128 -3.44 -14.64 9.56
CA ILE A 128 -3.68 -15.10 8.19
C ILE A 128 -2.34 -15.45 7.52
N THR A 129 -2.32 -16.44 6.63
CA THR A 129 -1.16 -16.73 5.79
C THR A 129 -1.28 -16.04 4.43
N GLY A 130 -0.15 -15.80 3.75
CA GLY A 130 -0.17 -15.25 2.39
C GLY A 130 -0.93 -16.16 1.41
N THR A 131 -0.83 -17.48 1.56
CA THR A 131 -1.63 -18.44 0.79
C THR A 131 -3.12 -18.23 0.99
N GLN A 132 -3.59 -18.14 2.25
CA GLN A 132 -5.00 -17.88 2.55
C GLN A 132 -5.49 -16.55 2.01
N LEU A 133 -4.65 -15.52 2.10
CA LEU A 133 -4.96 -14.21 1.53
C LEU A 133 -5.06 -14.28 -0.01
N ALA A 134 -4.10 -14.94 -0.66
CA ALA A 134 -4.12 -15.14 -2.10
C ALA A 134 -5.36 -15.91 -2.58
N GLU A 135 -5.75 -16.96 -1.88
CA GLU A 135 -6.97 -17.73 -2.17
C GLU A 135 -8.24 -16.85 -2.06
N LYS A 136 -8.34 -16.02 -1.02
CA LYS A 136 -9.47 -15.09 -0.86
C LYS A 136 -9.50 -14.05 -2.00
N LEU A 137 -8.36 -13.47 -2.35
CA LEU A 137 -8.26 -12.52 -3.46
C LEU A 137 -8.60 -13.17 -4.81
N ALA A 138 -8.09 -14.39 -5.05
CA ALA A 138 -8.43 -15.15 -6.23
C ALA A 138 -9.93 -15.46 -6.31
N ALA A 139 -10.56 -15.82 -5.21
CA ALA A 139 -12.00 -16.06 -5.16
C ALA A 139 -12.84 -14.81 -5.48
N VAL A 140 -12.37 -13.62 -5.10
CA VAL A 140 -13.01 -12.37 -5.51
C VAL A 140 -12.80 -12.11 -7.00
N ALA A 141 -11.56 -12.21 -7.49
CA ALA A 141 -11.20 -11.95 -8.88
C ALA A 141 -11.94 -12.91 -9.87
N HIS A 142 -12.00 -14.19 -9.53
CA HIS A 142 -12.69 -15.20 -10.37
C HIS A 142 -14.17 -14.92 -10.59
N ARG A 143 -14.86 -14.24 -9.68
CA ARG A 143 -16.26 -13.83 -9.88
C ARG A 143 -16.45 -12.89 -11.07
N TYR A 144 -15.37 -12.23 -11.49
CA TYR A 144 -15.31 -11.29 -12.60
C TYR A 144 -14.44 -11.81 -13.75
N GLY A 145 -14.14 -13.12 -13.78
CA GLY A 145 -13.29 -13.69 -14.84
C GLY A 145 -11.83 -13.20 -14.83
N VAL A 146 -11.36 -12.65 -13.68
CA VAL A 146 -9.99 -12.14 -13.52
C VAL A 146 -9.15 -13.17 -12.76
N GLU A 147 -7.91 -13.35 -13.17
CA GLU A 147 -6.98 -14.27 -12.55
C GLU A 147 -5.96 -13.51 -11.68
N VAL A 148 -5.62 -14.10 -10.54
CA VAL A 148 -4.46 -13.70 -9.72
C VAL A 148 -3.30 -14.61 -10.11
N THR A 149 -2.23 -14.00 -10.64
CA THR A 149 -1.02 -14.70 -11.07
C THR A 149 0.12 -14.44 -10.06
N ASP A 150 1.31 -14.64 -10.36
CA ASP A 150 2.59 -14.22 -9.73
C ASP A 150 2.49 -13.75 -8.26
N VAL A 151 2.15 -14.65 -7.36
CA VAL A 151 2.09 -14.36 -5.92
C VAL A 151 3.47 -14.62 -5.29
N SER A 152 4.02 -13.61 -4.63
CA SER A 152 5.22 -13.75 -3.79
C SER A 152 4.88 -13.45 -2.34
N GLU A 153 5.39 -14.25 -1.42
CA GLU A 153 5.10 -14.15 0.00
C GLU A 153 6.37 -13.92 0.82
N SER A 154 6.23 -13.07 1.85
CA SER A 154 7.18 -12.95 2.94
C SER A 154 6.44 -13.18 4.26
N VAL A 155 6.76 -14.28 4.92
CA VAL A 155 6.13 -14.62 6.21
C VAL A 155 6.38 -13.53 7.25
N PRO A 156 5.39 -13.12 8.06
CA PRO A 156 5.59 -12.19 9.16
C PRO A 156 6.69 -12.68 10.10
N PHE A 157 7.55 -11.76 10.52
CA PHE A 157 8.62 -12.01 11.48
C PHE A 157 8.23 -11.40 12.83
N TYR A 158 8.10 -12.24 13.86
CA TYR A 158 7.69 -11.81 15.19
C TYR A 158 8.55 -12.44 16.26
N ILE A 159 8.98 -11.63 17.23
CA ILE A 159 9.65 -12.06 18.44
C ILE A 159 8.84 -11.53 19.63
N GLU A 160 8.49 -12.43 20.55
CA GLU A 160 7.75 -12.08 21.75
C GLU A 160 8.50 -11.05 22.59
N ALA A 161 7.78 -9.99 22.96
CA ALA A 161 8.33 -8.84 23.65
C ALA A 161 8.80 -9.14 25.08
N ASP A 162 8.26 -10.17 25.72
CA ASP A 162 8.55 -10.58 27.11
C ASP A 162 9.82 -11.42 27.26
N LYS A 163 10.47 -11.78 26.14
CA LYS A 163 11.75 -12.50 26.20
C LYS A 163 12.78 -11.70 26.99
N PRO A 164 13.56 -12.38 27.89
CA PRO A 164 14.55 -11.71 28.74
C PRO A 164 15.55 -10.85 27.96
N GLU A 165 15.98 -11.30 26.78
CA GLU A 165 16.93 -10.59 25.92
C GLU A 165 16.31 -9.29 25.38
N ILE A 166 15.04 -9.31 25.01
CA ILE A 166 14.30 -8.13 24.53
C ILE A 166 14.14 -7.13 25.67
N GLN A 167 13.75 -7.62 26.85
CA GLN A 167 13.60 -6.77 28.02
C GLN A 167 14.94 -6.16 28.46
N ALA A 168 16.06 -6.89 28.37
CA ALA A 168 17.37 -6.36 28.67
C ALA A 168 17.76 -5.20 27.72
N CYS A 169 17.56 -5.37 26.43
CA CYS A 169 17.77 -4.31 25.43
C CYS A 169 16.89 -3.09 25.70
N LEU A 170 15.60 -3.32 25.98
CA LEU A 170 14.63 -2.26 26.25
C LEU A 170 14.98 -1.48 27.51
N ASN A 171 15.37 -2.16 28.60
CA ASN A 171 15.79 -1.52 29.85
C ASN A 171 17.04 -0.67 29.63
N ALA A 172 18.06 -1.20 28.95
CA ALA A 172 19.26 -0.44 28.62
C ALA A 172 18.95 0.82 27.79
N TYR A 173 18.07 0.69 26.79
CA TYR A 173 17.61 1.83 25.98
C TYR A 173 16.91 2.89 26.84
N ASN A 174 15.98 2.47 27.69
CA ASN A 174 15.21 3.36 28.54
C ASN A 174 16.08 4.08 29.55
N ASP A 175 17.05 3.35 30.18
CA ASP A 175 17.98 3.92 31.15
C ASP A 175 18.89 4.97 30.52
N ILE A 176 19.48 4.67 29.34
CA ILE A 176 20.40 5.58 28.66
C ILE A 176 19.65 6.81 28.12
N ARG A 177 18.44 6.63 27.63
CA ARG A 177 17.64 7.70 27.00
C ARG A 177 16.76 8.46 27.98
N GLY A 178 16.60 7.99 29.22
CA GLY A 178 15.63 8.55 30.15
C GLY A 178 14.19 8.45 29.68
N LEU A 179 13.86 7.39 28.95
CA LEU A 179 12.56 7.16 28.33
C LEU A 179 11.79 6.01 29.01
N ASN A 180 10.57 5.80 28.62
CA ASN A 180 9.75 4.64 28.95
C ASN A 180 9.20 4.02 27.64
N GLY A 181 10.11 3.74 26.71
CA GLY A 181 9.80 3.13 25.44
C GLY A 181 9.26 1.71 25.62
N LYS A 182 8.48 1.27 24.65
CA LYS A 182 7.92 -0.08 24.58
C LYS A 182 8.27 -0.70 23.23
N PRO A 183 8.39 -2.04 23.16
CA PRO A 183 8.51 -2.72 21.87
C PRO A 183 7.28 -2.44 21.00
N PHE A 184 7.47 -2.41 19.71
CA PHE A 184 6.39 -2.26 18.75
C PHE A 184 6.63 -3.15 17.52
N THR A 185 5.58 -3.41 16.77
CA THR A 185 5.62 -4.07 15.47
C THR A 185 5.39 -3.06 14.35
N MET A 186 5.79 -3.41 13.14
CA MET A 186 5.61 -2.53 11.97
C MET A 186 5.26 -3.36 10.73
N GLY A 187 4.57 -2.75 9.78
CA GLY A 187 4.21 -3.37 8.51
C GLY A 187 5.36 -3.48 7.51
N GLY A 188 6.55 -2.97 7.82
CA GLY A 188 7.76 -3.06 7.01
C GLY A 188 8.66 -4.20 7.45
N GLY A 189 9.54 -4.68 6.56
CA GLY A 189 10.56 -5.67 6.89
C GLY A 189 11.91 -5.01 7.15
N THR A 190 12.67 -5.57 8.08
CA THR A 190 14.06 -5.17 8.36
C THR A 190 15.01 -6.34 8.14
N TYR A 191 16.30 -6.10 8.15
CA TYR A 191 17.32 -7.16 8.06
C TYR A 191 17.24 -8.19 9.20
N ALA A 192 16.67 -7.82 10.36
CA ALA A 192 16.52 -8.71 11.51
C ALA A 192 15.79 -10.01 11.12
N ARG A 193 14.85 -9.97 10.19
CA ARG A 193 14.10 -11.14 9.73
C ARG A 193 14.95 -12.27 9.09
N HIS A 194 16.18 -11.97 8.70
CA HIS A 194 17.11 -12.93 8.10
C HIS A 194 17.99 -13.65 9.14
N PHE A 195 17.84 -13.31 10.41
CA PHE A 195 18.63 -13.88 11.50
C PHE A 195 17.70 -14.48 12.57
N GLN A 196 18.12 -15.62 13.13
CA GLN A 196 17.45 -16.15 14.30
C GLN A 196 17.74 -15.22 15.51
N ASN A 197 16.74 -14.93 16.32
CA ASN A 197 16.88 -14.13 17.55
C ASN A 197 17.47 -12.71 17.33
N ALA A 198 17.14 -12.08 16.23
CA ALA A 198 17.52 -10.70 15.97
C ALA A 198 16.28 -9.79 16.06
N ILE A 199 16.49 -8.55 16.49
CA ILE A 199 15.49 -7.49 16.51
C ILE A 199 16.05 -6.26 15.81
N SER A 200 15.18 -5.40 15.32
CA SER A 200 15.55 -4.05 14.96
C SER A 200 15.54 -3.19 16.22
N PHE A 201 16.63 -2.46 16.40
CA PHE A 201 16.83 -1.59 17.55
C PHE A 201 17.48 -0.32 17.06
N GLY A 202 17.01 0.84 17.45
CA GLY A 202 17.73 1.96 16.93
C GLY A 202 17.17 3.34 17.13
N THR A 203 17.61 4.17 16.21
CA THR A 203 17.73 5.61 16.24
C THR A 203 16.41 6.35 16.26
N GLU A 204 15.36 5.80 15.71
CA GLU A 204 14.11 6.51 15.52
C GLU A 204 13.28 6.51 16.80
N ILE A 205 12.76 7.68 17.15
CA ILE A 205 11.81 7.85 18.24
C ILE A 205 10.49 8.30 17.60
N PRO A 206 9.51 7.41 17.44
CA PRO A 206 8.27 7.73 16.70
C PRO A 206 7.51 8.94 17.25
N ALA A 207 7.65 9.23 18.54
CA ALA A 207 6.95 10.34 19.20
C ALA A 207 7.64 11.72 19.01
N GLU A 208 8.86 11.75 18.47
CA GLU A 208 9.57 13.02 18.26
C GLU A 208 9.38 13.49 16.80
N PRO A 209 8.72 14.63 16.59
CA PRO A 209 8.54 15.15 15.24
C PRO A 209 9.89 15.52 14.61
N LEU A 210 10.02 15.28 13.33
CA LEU A 210 11.10 15.83 12.52
C LEU A 210 10.71 17.24 12.05
N PRO A 211 11.70 18.10 11.72
CA PRO A 211 11.42 19.40 11.09
C PRO A 211 10.63 19.25 9.79
N ASP A 212 9.79 20.23 9.46
CA ASP A 212 8.89 20.20 8.29
C ASP A 212 9.62 20.02 6.94
N PHE A 213 10.91 20.38 6.86
CA PHE A 213 11.73 20.19 5.67
C PHE A 213 12.28 18.77 5.50
N VAL A 214 12.11 17.90 6.50
CA VAL A 214 12.57 16.51 6.44
C VAL A 214 11.44 15.63 5.90
N GLY A 215 11.73 14.96 4.79
CA GLY A 215 10.80 14.02 4.16
C GLY A 215 10.52 12.79 5.02
N LYS A 216 9.38 12.18 4.78
CA LYS A 216 9.00 10.90 5.39
C LYS A 216 9.88 9.76 4.88
N ILE A 217 9.85 8.62 5.56
CA ILE A 217 10.53 7.39 5.14
C ILE A 217 10.23 7.08 3.67
N HIS A 218 11.29 6.85 2.88
CA HIS A 218 11.26 6.58 1.44
C HIS A 218 10.69 7.70 0.56
N THR A 219 10.74 8.95 1.03
CA THR A 219 10.40 10.12 0.20
C THR A 219 11.64 10.99 -0.06
N ALA A 220 11.48 11.99 -0.94
CA ALA A 220 12.53 13.01 -1.12
C ALA A 220 12.83 13.70 0.22
N ASP A 221 14.09 14.08 0.40
CA ASP A 221 14.60 14.75 1.60
C ASP A 221 14.45 13.94 2.90
N GLU A 222 14.34 12.60 2.80
CA GLU A 222 14.38 11.73 3.97
C GLU A 222 15.65 11.99 4.78
N GLY A 223 15.51 12.15 6.09
CA GLY A 223 16.62 12.48 6.95
C GLY A 223 16.42 12.07 8.39
N ILE A 224 17.51 12.12 9.15
CA ILE A 224 17.54 11.86 10.59
C ILE A 224 18.33 12.93 11.31
N GLY A 225 17.94 13.25 12.53
CA GLY A 225 18.70 14.19 13.38
C GLY A 225 20.08 13.63 13.74
N ILE A 226 21.13 14.44 13.58
CA ILE A 226 22.53 14.04 13.86
C ILE A 226 22.68 13.56 15.32
N GLU A 227 22.07 14.24 16.27
CA GLU A 227 22.15 13.85 17.68
C GLU A 227 21.43 12.53 17.96
N ARG A 228 20.33 12.25 17.25
CA ARG A 228 19.68 10.93 17.31
C ARG A 228 20.60 9.82 16.78
N LEU A 229 21.26 10.09 15.63
CA LEU A 229 22.20 9.13 15.05
C LEU A 229 23.40 8.84 15.95
N LYS A 230 23.90 9.82 16.69
CA LYS A 230 25.01 9.64 17.63
C LYS A 230 24.64 8.84 18.89
N MET A 231 23.36 8.78 19.20
CA MET A 231 22.84 8.13 20.41
C MET A 231 22.27 6.73 20.16
N SER A 232 22.42 6.18 18.97
CA SER A 232 21.93 4.84 18.59
C SER A 232 22.98 3.74 18.66
#